data_a3610f2f2a8f94b2ccd47147f59226a4
#
_entry.id   a3610f2f2a8f94b2ccd47147f59226a4
#
_cell.length_a   1.000
_cell.length_b   1.000
_cell.length_c   1.000
_cell.angle_alpha   90.00
_cell.angle_beta   90.00
_cell.angle_gamma   90.00
#
_symmetry.space_group_name_H-M   'P 1'
#
loop_
_entity.id
_entity.type
_entity.pdbx_description
1 polymer ?
#
loop_
_entity_poly.entity_id
_entity_poly.type
_entity_poly.pdbx_seq_one_letter_code
_entity_poly.pdbx_strand_id
1 'polypeptide(L)' 'MNQEIEKLRNEILLCRKCELSITRNHVIFGEGNSNAGIMIIGEAPGKDEDIQGRPFVGRSGELLDKIVNACGFTRR' A
#
# COMPACT_ATOMS: atom_id res chain seq x y z
N MET A 1 -4.38 11.02 10.28
CA MET A 1 -3.21 10.96 9.39
C MET A 1 -2.51 12.31 9.41
N ASN A 2 -1.19 12.33 9.34
CA ASN A 2 -0.38 13.53 9.30
C ASN A 2 -0.67 14.34 8.03
N GLN A 3 -0.72 15.68 8.12
CA GLN A 3 -1.00 16.55 6.99
C GLN A 3 0.03 16.43 5.85
N GLU A 4 1.30 16.21 6.19
CA GLU A 4 2.35 16.04 5.19
C GLU A 4 2.15 14.75 4.39
N ILE A 5 1.75 13.67 5.06
CA ILE A 5 1.45 12.39 4.42
C ILE A 5 0.23 12.52 3.51
N GLU A 6 -0.80 13.23 3.97
CA GLU A 6 -2.00 13.46 3.18
C GLU A 6 -1.72 14.26 1.92
N LYS A 7 -0.89 15.29 2.03
CA LYS A 7 -0.47 16.10 0.89
C LYS A 7 0.29 15.25 -0.13
N LEU A 8 1.23 14.45 0.34
CA LEU A 8 2.00 13.53 -0.51
C LEU A 8 1.08 12.51 -1.19
N ARG A 9 0.14 11.95 -0.45
CA ARG A 9 -0.85 11.02 -0.99
C ARG A 9 -1.63 11.63 -2.15
N ASN A 10 -2.12 12.85 -1.97
CA ASN A 10 -2.89 13.53 -3.01
C ASN A 10 -2.05 13.80 -4.26
N GLU A 11 -0.80 14.15 -4.11
CA GLU A 11 0.12 14.35 -5.23
C GLU A 11 0.38 13.03 -5.97
N ILE A 12 0.61 11.96 -5.24
CA ILE A 12 0.92 10.64 -5.82
C ILE A 12 -0.29 10.04 -6.53
N LEU A 13 -1.50 10.23 -6.03
CA LEU A 13 -2.72 9.72 -6.66
C LEU A 13 -2.92 10.28 -8.08
N LEU A 14 -2.38 11.45 -8.35
CA LEU A 14 -2.48 12.11 -9.65
C LEU A 14 -1.22 11.98 -10.49
N CYS A 15 -0.22 11.25 -10.01
CA CYS A 15 1.08 11.15 -10.68
C CYS A 15 0.96 10.44 -12.04
N ARG A 16 1.58 11.03 -13.07
CA ARG A 16 1.65 10.48 -14.43
C ARG A 16 3.05 10.57 -15.00
N LYS A 17 4.07 10.45 -14.13
CA LYS A 17 5.47 10.65 -14.52
C LYS A 17 6.10 9.49 -15.27
N CYS A 18 5.47 8.33 -15.30
CA CYS A 18 6.01 7.16 -15.98
C CYS A 18 4.92 6.38 -16.72
N GLU A 19 5.33 5.39 -17.51
CA GLU A 19 4.44 4.57 -18.33
C GLU A 19 3.40 3.79 -17.52
N LEU A 20 3.71 3.47 -16.27
CA LEU A 20 2.79 2.71 -15.42
C LEU A 20 1.47 3.44 -15.20
N SER A 21 1.46 4.77 -15.35
CA SER A 21 0.23 5.55 -15.25
C SER A 21 -0.80 5.21 -16.32
N ILE A 22 -0.36 4.64 -17.44
CA ILE A 22 -1.23 4.30 -18.58
C ILE A 22 -2.00 3.01 -18.32
N THR A 23 -1.36 2.02 -17.71
CA THR A 23 -1.92 0.67 -17.55
C THR A 23 -2.48 0.38 -16.16
N ARG A 24 -2.10 1.16 -15.15
CA ARG A 24 -2.60 0.95 -13.79
C ARG A 24 -4.10 1.25 -13.68
N ASN A 25 -4.79 0.53 -12.79
CA ASN A 25 -6.16 0.86 -12.41
C ASN A 25 -6.18 1.77 -11.19
N HIS A 26 -5.26 1.57 -10.25
CA HIS A 26 -5.15 2.35 -9.01
C HIS A 26 -3.71 2.67 -8.69
N VAL A 27 -3.51 3.79 -8.01
CA VAL A 27 -2.26 4.08 -7.31
C VAL A 27 -2.37 3.45 -5.92
N ILE A 28 -1.35 2.71 -5.52
CA ILE A 28 -1.29 2.09 -4.20
C ILE A 28 -0.36 2.93 -3.34
N PHE A 29 -0.92 3.83 -2.55
CA PHE A 29 -0.14 4.69 -1.67
C PHE A 29 0.33 3.95 -0.42
N GLY A 30 -0.54 3.13 0.12
CA GLY A 30 -0.29 2.42 1.36
C GLY A 30 -1.38 2.69 2.38
N GLU A 31 -1.34 1.96 3.48
CA GLU A 31 -2.32 2.09 4.56
C GLU A 31 -1.71 1.69 5.89
N GLY A 32 -2.41 2.01 6.96
CA GLY A 32 -2.02 1.65 8.31
C GLY A 32 -1.70 2.87 9.15
N ASN A 33 -1.09 2.61 10.31
CA ASN A 33 -0.73 3.64 11.27
C ASN A 33 0.55 4.37 10.82
N SER A 34 0.46 5.68 10.58
CA SER A 34 1.61 6.48 10.16
C SER A 34 2.70 6.60 11.22
N ASN A 35 2.39 6.27 12.48
CA ASN A 35 3.33 6.29 13.59
C ASN A 35 3.75 4.89 14.05
N ALA A 36 3.53 3.87 13.21
CA ALA A 36 3.89 2.50 13.55
C ALA A 36 5.39 2.34 13.73
N GLY A 37 5.79 1.43 14.62
CA GLY A 37 7.20 1.09 14.83
C GLY A 37 7.78 0.19 13.74
N ILE A 38 6.91 -0.46 12.95
CA ILE A 38 7.31 -1.36 11.87
C ILE A 38 6.58 -0.93 10.59
N MET A 39 7.34 -0.83 9.50
CA MET A 39 6.78 -0.53 8.18
C MET A 39 7.11 -1.67 7.23
N ILE A 40 6.12 -2.15 6.50
CA ILE A 40 6.30 -3.20 5.50
C ILE A 40 6.29 -2.58 4.12
N ILE A 41 7.36 -2.81 3.37
CA ILE A 41 7.57 -2.22 2.05
C ILE A 41 7.67 -3.35 1.02
N GLY A 42 6.80 -3.29 0.02
CA GLY A 42 6.85 -4.20 -1.12
C GLY A 42 7.52 -3.56 -2.32
N GLU A 43 7.87 -4.36 -3.30
CA GLU A 43 8.52 -3.88 -4.51
C GLU A 43 7.56 -3.14 -5.43
N ALA A 44 6.39 -3.73 -5.68
CA ALA A 44 5.39 -3.15 -6.58
C ALA A 44 4.03 -3.80 -6.35
N PRO A 45 2.93 -3.12 -6.71
CA PRO A 45 1.61 -3.71 -6.63
C PRO A 45 1.46 -4.88 -7.61
N GLY A 46 0.79 -5.94 -7.16
CA GLY A 46 0.36 -7.03 -8.03
C GLY A 46 -1.02 -6.74 -8.63
N LYS A 47 -1.56 -7.73 -9.33
CA LYS A 47 -2.86 -7.60 -9.99
C LYS A 47 -3.99 -7.28 -9.02
N ASP A 48 -4.05 -7.99 -7.90
CA ASP A 48 -5.14 -7.81 -6.93
C ASP A 48 -5.04 -6.43 -6.26
N GLU A 49 -3.82 -5.99 -5.95
CA GLU A 49 -3.60 -4.67 -5.39
C GLU A 49 -4.05 -3.58 -6.37
N ASP A 50 -3.69 -3.72 -7.64
CA ASP A 50 -4.07 -2.76 -8.68
C ASP A 50 -5.59 -2.68 -8.86
N ILE A 51 -6.28 -3.81 -8.75
CA ILE A 51 -7.74 -3.84 -8.85
C ILE A 51 -8.41 -3.21 -7.63
N GLN A 52 -7.94 -3.53 -6.43
CA GLN A 52 -8.58 -3.09 -5.18
C GLN A 52 -8.13 -1.71 -4.70
N GLY A 53 -6.97 -1.25 -5.15
CA GLY A 53 -6.39 0.02 -4.69
C GLY A 53 -5.77 -0.06 -3.29
N ARG A 54 -5.45 -1.26 -2.80
CA ARG A 54 -4.90 -1.50 -1.47
C ARG A 54 -3.62 -2.33 -1.53
N PRO A 55 -2.67 -2.11 -0.61
CA PRO A 55 -1.44 -2.89 -0.57
C PRO A 55 -1.69 -4.29 0.03
N PHE A 56 -0.91 -5.26 -0.42
CA PHE A 56 -0.86 -6.60 0.18
C PHE A 56 -2.25 -7.26 0.34
N VAL A 57 -3.03 -7.31 -0.72
CA VAL A 57 -4.39 -7.91 -0.71
C VAL A 57 -4.50 -9.20 -1.51
N GLY A 58 -3.46 -9.59 -2.26
CA GLY A 58 -3.44 -10.84 -2.99
C GLY A 58 -2.97 -12.01 -2.12
N ARG A 59 -2.52 -13.08 -2.79
CA ARG A 59 -2.07 -14.30 -2.13
C ARG A 59 -0.94 -14.08 -1.14
N SER A 60 0.07 -13.32 -1.55
CA SER A 60 1.20 -12.97 -0.68
C SER A 60 0.76 -12.06 0.47
N GLY A 61 -0.26 -11.23 0.23
CA GLY A 61 -0.85 -10.40 1.28
C GLY A 61 -1.55 -11.21 2.36
N GLU A 62 -2.24 -12.29 1.97
CA GLU A 62 -2.86 -13.21 2.93
C GLU A 62 -1.82 -13.90 3.81
N LEU A 63 -0.70 -14.34 3.21
CA LEU A 63 0.40 -14.91 3.96
C LEU A 63 1.02 -13.88 4.89
N LEU A 64 1.19 -12.65 4.42
CA LEU A 64 1.71 -11.56 5.24
C LEU A 64 0.84 -11.32 6.47
N ASP A 65 -0.49 -11.31 6.30
CA ASP A 65 -1.43 -11.14 7.42
C ASP A 65 -1.25 -12.23 8.47
N LYS A 66 -1.07 -13.47 8.04
CA LYS A 66 -0.84 -14.59 8.97
C LYS A 66 0.46 -14.41 9.75
N ILE A 67 1.52 -13.98 9.07
CA ILE A 67 2.82 -13.76 9.71
C ILE A 67 2.74 -12.60 10.70
N VAL A 68 2.16 -11.49 10.30
CA VAL A 68 2.00 -10.30 11.14
C VAL A 68 1.19 -10.62 12.39
N ASN A 69 0.07 -11.31 12.23
CA ASN A 69 -0.79 -11.70 13.34
C ASN A 69 -0.10 -12.69 14.29
N ALA A 70 0.67 -13.62 13.74
CA ALA A 70 1.43 -14.59 14.54
C ALA A 70 2.50 -13.89 15.39
N CYS A 71 3.03 -12.76 14.94
CA CYS A 71 3.99 -11.95 15.69
C CYS A 71 3.35 -11.01 16.70
N GLY A 72 2.03 -10.99 16.80
CA GLY A 72 1.31 -10.13 17.73
C GLY A 72 1.03 -8.72 17.19
N PHE A 73 1.17 -8.51 15.89
CA PHE A 73 0.91 -7.23 15.26
C PHE A 73 -0.36 -7.26 14.42
N THR A 74 -0.83 -6.09 14.01
CA THR A 74 -1.89 -5.92 13.01
C THR A 74 -1.39 -4.97 11.94
N ARG A 75 -2.11 -4.91 10.82
CA ARG A 75 -1.74 -4.01 9.70
C ARG A 75 -2.10 -2.54 9.93
N ARG A 76 -2.64 -2.27 11.07
CA ARG A 76 -3.04 -0.90 11.45
C ARG A 76 -1.95 -0.16 12.20
#